data_ae6e88e72b6ffe308dc7f3f9637fdbae
#
_entry.id   ae6e88e72b6ffe308dc7f3f9637fdbae
#
_cell.length_a   1.000
_cell.length_b   1.000
_cell.length_c   1.000
_cell.angle_alpha   90.00
_cell.angle_beta   90.00
_cell.angle_gamma   90.00
#
_symmetry.space_group_name_H-M   'P 1'
#
loop_
_entity.id
_entity.type
_entity.pdbx_description
1 polymer ?
#
loop_
_entity_poly.entity_id
_entity_poly.type
_entity_poly.pdbx_seq_one_letter_code
_entity_poly.pdbx_strand_id
1 'polypeptide(L)'
;MDLEYFKQWVLKEFNIDLSAYKANQLHRRILSLMSRVGVNSVEEYIQLLKKDESQRQKFLDFVTINVSEFFRNPEIFEDLKYKIKEELLIKNRILKVWSAACSIGAEPYSLAIILDSLSPNINHKIIATDIDSTILERAKKGEYTYSEIKNVKKEYLDKYFKIEGDKYIINSRIKNMVSFKKHDLILEPYEKDFDLIVCRNVVIYFNQDVKDEIYKKFSSSLKKGGLLFVGATESIYNYKDYGFEKASTFIYRKV
;
A
#
# COMPACT_ATOMS: atom_id res chain seq x y z
N MET A 1 29.19 9.63 9.00
CA MET A 1 27.84 9.67 9.60
C MET A 1 27.50 8.27 10.04
N ASP A 2 27.24 8.06 11.32
CA ASP A 2 26.86 6.74 11.84
C ASP A 2 25.34 6.48 11.63
N LEU A 3 25.04 5.95 10.45
CA LEU A 3 23.66 5.63 10.08
C LEU A 3 23.12 4.42 10.85
N GLU A 4 24.00 3.57 11.39
CA GLU A 4 23.56 2.41 12.17
C GLU A 4 22.97 2.85 13.52
N TYR A 5 23.56 3.85 14.16
CA TYR A 5 22.96 4.45 15.35
C TYR A 5 21.57 5.05 15.08
N PHE A 6 21.41 5.75 13.95
CA PHE A 6 20.11 6.29 13.54
C PHE A 6 19.06 5.22 13.30
N LYS A 7 19.41 4.14 12.58
CA LYS A 7 18.50 3.00 12.32
C LYS A 7 18.05 2.35 13.62
N GLN A 8 18.97 2.09 14.55
CA GLN A 8 18.65 1.52 15.86
C GLN A 8 17.71 2.43 16.66
N TRP A 9 17.95 3.74 16.64
CA TRP A 9 17.09 4.70 17.30
C TRP A 9 15.68 4.71 16.66
N VAL A 10 15.58 4.73 15.33
CA VAL A 10 14.29 4.70 14.61
C VAL A 10 13.52 3.40 14.90
N LEU A 11 14.20 2.25 14.91
CA LEU A 11 13.58 0.98 15.28
C LEU A 11 13.00 1.04 16.70
N LYS A 12 13.73 1.56 17.66
CA LYS A 12 13.31 1.67 19.06
C LYS A 12 12.15 2.66 19.24
N GLU A 13 12.21 3.82 18.59
CA GLU A 13 11.26 4.92 18.79
C GLU A 13 9.97 4.74 18.00
N PHE A 14 10.07 4.27 16.74
CA PHE A 14 8.95 4.19 15.80
C PHE A 14 8.53 2.76 15.48
N ASN A 15 9.30 1.76 15.91
CA ASN A 15 9.16 0.36 15.51
C ASN A 15 9.22 0.19 13.98
N ILE A 16 10.11 0.92 13.30
CA ILE A 16 10.35 0.84 11.86
C ILE A 16 11.79 0.35 11.63
N ASP A 17 11.93 -0.79 10.97
CA ASP A 17 13.24 -1.34 10.63
C ASP A 17 13.79 -0.73 9.34
N LEU A 18 14.63 0.31 9.49
CA LEU A 18 15.30 0.94 8.37
C LEU A 18 16.41 0.08 7.74
N SER A 19 16.87 -1.00 8.38
CA SER A 19 17.88 -1.90 7.82
C SER A 19 17.33 -2.73 6.66
N ALA A 20 16.00 -2.89 6.61
CA ALA A 20 15.28 -3.53 5.52
C ALA A 20 15.33 -2.75 4.19
N TYR A 21 15.65 -1.46 4.24
CA TYR A 21 15.66 -0.59 3.07
C TYR A 21 16.99 -0.61 2.34
N LYS A 22 16.99 -0.34 1.02
CA LYS A 22 18.20 -0.18 0.22
C LYS A 22 19.08 0.94 0.76
N ALA A 23 20.26 0.60 1.27
CA ALA A 23 21.15 1.50 2.02
C ALA A 23 21.43 2.82 1.29
N ASN A 24 21.80 2.77 -0.02
CA ASN A 24 22.14 3.96 -0.80
C ASN A 24 20.95 4.91 -1.01
N GLN A 25 19.73 4.37 -1.14
CA GLN A 25 18.53 5.19 -1.29
C GLN A 25 18.13 5.82 0.04
N LEU A 26 18.13 5.03 1.10
CA LEU A 26 17.83 5.49 2.46
C LEU A 26 18.80 6.59 2.89
N HIS A 27 20.10 6.39 2.69
CA HIS A 27 21.15 7.37 3.04
C HIS A 27 20.91 8.72 2.37
N ARG A 28 20.74 8.74 1.04
CA ARG A 28 20.46 9.98 0.30
C ARG A 28 19.19 10.67 0.80
N ARG A 29 18.16 9.90 1.14
CA ARG A 29 16.89 10.44 1.63
C ARG A 29 17.04 11.09 3.00
N ILE A 30 17.74 10.44 3.93
CA ILE A 30 17.98 11.00 5.28
C ILE A 30 18.82 12.27 5.17
N LEU A 31 19.89 12.28 4.37
CA LEU A 31 20.69 13.48 4.14
C LEU A 31 19.86 14.63 3.58
N SER A 32 18.96 14.36 2.65
CA SER A 32 18.06 15.38 2.08
C SER A 32 17.15 15.99 3.15
N LEU A 33 16.62 15.19 4.08
CA LEU A 33 15.80 15.69 5.19
C LEU A 33 16.62 16.56 6.14
N MET A 34 17.79 16.10 6.55
CA MET A 34 18.71 16.83 7.44
C MET A 34 19.08 18.20 6.84
N SER A 35 19.42 18.21 5.55
CA SER A 35 19.76 19.46 4.83
C SER A 35 18.60 20.45 4.80
N ARG A 36 17.36 19.97 4.62
CA ARG A 36 16.16 20.85 4.61
C ARG A 36 15.87 21.54 5.92
N VAL A 37 16.30 20.94 7.03
CA VAL A 37 16.10 21.49 8.38
C VAL A 37 17.36 22.12 8.96
N GLY A 38 18.46 22.13 8.18
CA GLY A 38 19.72 22.82 8.54
C GLY A 38 20.54 22.12 9.62
N VAL A 39 20.37 20.80 9.82
CA VAL A 39 21.19 20.02 10.76
C VAL A 39 22.29 19.25 10.03
N ASN A 40 23.46 19.15 10.68
CA ASN A 40 24.65 18.58 10.05
C ASN A 40 25.08 17.23 10.64
N SER A 41 24.49 16.80 11.76
CA SER A 41 24.78 15.51 12.39
C SER A 41 23.50 14.70 12.65
N VAL A 42 23.66 13.38 12.73
CA VAL A 42 22.57 12.45 13.07
C VAL A 42 22.04 12.73 14.47
N GLU A 43 22.92 13.06 15.40
CA GLU A 43 22.58 13.36 16.79
C GLU A 43 21.70 14.61 16.88
N GLU A 44 22.05 15.69 16.16
CA GLU A 44 21.22 16.89 16.05
C GLU A 44 19.85 16.58 15.45
N TYR A 45 19.82 15.74 14.39
CA TYR A 45 18.57 15.35 13.76
C TYR A 45 17.67 14.52 14.69
N ILE A 46 18.23 13.56 15.43
CA ILE A 46 17.51 12.82 16.46
C ILE A 46 16.94 13.75 17.53
N GLN A 47 17.72 14.73 18.01
CA GLN A 47 17.22 15.70 19.01
C GLN A 47 16.08 16.57 18.45
N LEU A 48 16.16 16.96 17.18
CA LEU A 48 15.08 17.67 16.51
C LEU A 48 13.82 16.81 16.42
N LEU A 49 13.93 15.55 15.98
CA LEU A 49 12.80 14.62 15.88
C LEU A 49 12.16 14.30 17.24
N LYS A 50 12.92 14.33 18.33
CA LYS A 50 12.39 14.15 19.70
C LYS A 50 11.59 15.34 20.18
N LYS A 51 11.97 16.57 19.80
CA LYS A 51 11.40 17.82 20.31
C LYS A 51 10.25 18.37 19.45
N ASP A 52 10.26 18.08 18.15
CA ASP A 52 9.35 18.67 17.17
C ASP A 52 8.51 17.57 16.49
N GLU A 53 7.24 17.50 16.89
CA GLU A 53 6.28 16.51 16.35
C GLU A 53 6.02 16.73 14.84
N SER A 54 6.06 17.98 14.36
CA SER A 54 5.89 18.29 12.93
C SER A 54 7.06 17.74 12.11
N GLN A 55 8.30 17.85 12.61
CA GLN A 55 9.47 17.26 11.94
C GLN A 55 9.46 15.73 12.02
N ARG A 56 9.00 15.18 13.13
CA ARG A 56 8.76 13.74 13.29
C ARG A 56 7.78 13.22 12.24
N GLN A 57 6.65 13.89 12.07
CA GLN A 57 5.67 13.48 11.05
C GLN A 57 6.24 13.60 9.64
N LYS A 58 6.96 14.69 9.30
CA LYS A 58 7.63 14.84 8.01
C LYS A 58 8.67 13.74 7.74
N PHE A 59 9.38 13.31 8.78
CA PHE A 59 10.29 12.17 8.65
C PHE A 59 9.54 10.86 8.34
N LEU A 60 8.46 10.57 9.05
CA LEU A 60 7.61 9.39 8.81
C LEU A 60 7.03 9.43 7.39
N ASP A 61 6.39 10.52 7.00
CA ASP A 61 5.82 10.72 5.65
C ASP A 61 6.88 10.52 4.55
N PHE A 62 8.13 10.94 4.83
CA PHE A 62 9.21 10.79 3.87
C PHE A 62 9.73 9.36 3.76
N VAL A 63 9.76 8.61 4.87
CA VAL A 63 10.18 7.20 4.87
C VAL A 63 9.11 6.33 4.21
N THR A 64 7.82 6.60 4.50
CA THR A 64 6.69 5.80 4.01
C THR A 64 6.26 6.13 2.57
N ILE A 65 6.70 7.26 2.01
CA ILE A 65 6.42 7.70 0.61
C ILE A 65 4.93 7.67 0.27
N ASN A 66 4.16 8.47 0.98
CA ASN A 66 2.70 8.52 0.89
C ASN A 66 2.18 9.22 -0.39
N VAL A 67 2.53 8.69 -1.57
CA VAL A 67 2.01 9.15 -2.87
C VAL A 67 1.15 8.05 -3.49
N SER A 68 -0.15 8.31 -3.60
CA SER A 68 -1.10 7.38 -4.19
C SER A 68 -2.20 8.13 -4.93
N GLU A 69 -2.80 7.49 -5.93
CA GLU A 69 -3.95 8.00 -6.68
C GLU A 69 -4.90 6.85 -7.01
N PHE A 70 -6.17 7.16 -7.22
CA PHE A 70 -7.14 6.17 -7.65
C PHE A 70 -6.74 5.58 -9.00
N PHE A 71 -6.94 4.27 -9.17
CA PHE A 71 -6.65 3.55 -10.43
C PHE A 71 -5.26 3.86 -11.01
N ARG A 72 -4.23 3.96 -10.14
CA ARG A 72 -2.86 4.23 -10.58
C ARG A 72 -2.40 3.20 -11.61
N ASN A 73 -2.02 3.66 -12.82
CA ASN A 73 -1.82 2.85 -14.03
C ASN A 73 -3.13 2.17 -14.47
N PRO A 74 -4.08 2.91 -15.05
CA PRO A 74 -5.44 2.44 -15.32
C PRO A 74 -5.51 1.13 -16.11
N GLU A 75 -4.60 0.94 -17.05
CA GLU A 75 -4.53 -0.24 -17.91
C GLU A 75 -4.31 -1.55 -17.13
N ILE A 76 -3.49 -1.49 -16.06
CA ILE A 76 -3.25 -2.69 -15.24
C ILE A 76 -4.38 -2.93 -14.23
N PHE A 77 -5.15 -1.90 -13.87
CA PHE A 77 -6.38 -2.06 -13.12
C PHE A 77 -7.52 -2.68 -13.95
N GLU A 78 -7.58 -2.40 -15.25
CA GLU A 78 -8.52 -3.08 -16.15
C GLU A 78 -8.18 -4.58 -16.30
N ASP A 79 -6.89 -4.93 -16.38
CA ASP A 79 -6.45 -6.33 -16.37
C ASP A 79 -6.82 -7.01 -15.05
N LEU A 80 -6.59 -6.33 -13.91
CA LEU A 80 -7.02 -6.83 -12.61
C LEU A 80 -8.54 -7.04 -12.55
N LYS A 81 -9.34 -6.07 -13.03
CA LYS A 81 -10.80 -6.18 -13.08
C LYS A 81 -11.24 -7.41 -13.88
N TYR A 82 -10.62 -7.64 -15.04
CA TYR A 82 -10.87 -8.83 -15.85
C TYR A 82 -10.55 -10.12 -15.08
N LYS A 83 -9.38 -10.19 -14.42
CA LYS A 83 -8.97 -11.35 -13.62
C LYS A 83 -9.87 -11.60 -12.42
N ILE A 84 -10.30 -10.56 -11.72
CA ILE A 84 -11.29 -10.70 -10.63
C ILE A 84 -12.58 -11.33 -11.15
N LYS A 85 -13.11 -10.84 -12.28
CA LYS A 85 -14.33 -11.35 -12.86
C LYS A 85 -14.22 -12.81 -13.28
N GLU A 86 -13.18 -13.15 -14.07
CA GLU A 86 -13.06 -14.44 -14.73
C GLU A 86 -12.44 -15.53 -13.85
N GLU A 87 -11.72 -15.17 -12.77
CA GLU A 87 -11.00 -16.16 -11.98
C GLU A 87 -11.43 -16.23 -10.50
N LEU A 88 -11.79 -15.10 -9.88
CA LEU A 88 -12.13 -15.07 -8.46
C LEU A 88 -13.64 -15.16 -8.21
N LEU A 89 -14.45 -14.34 -8.90
CA LEU A 89 -15.90 -14.28 -8.69
C LEU A 89 -16.63 -15.53 -9.20
N ILE A 90 -16.06 -16.27 -10.12
CA ILE A 90 -16.60 -17.57 -10.55
C ILE A 90 -16.52 -18.60 -9.43
N LYS A 91 -15.46 -18.53 -8.61
CA LYS A 91 -15.20 -19.51 -7.54
C LYS A 91 -15.81 -19.09 -6.20
N ASN A 92 -15.82 -17.80 -5.90
CA ASN A 92 -16.20 -17.27 -4.60
C ASN A 92 -17.18 -16.11 -4.74
N ARG A 93 -18.34 -16.22 -4.12
CA ARG A 93 -19.34 -15.14 -4.11
C ARG A 93 -18.85 -13.91 -3.32
N ILE A 94 -18.15 -14.12 -2.21
CA ILE A 94 -17.61 -13.05 -1.36
C ILE A 94 -16.08 -13.20 -1.34
N LEU A 95 -15.37 -12.14 -1.71
CA LEU A 95 -13.92 -12.11 -1.72
C LEU A 95 -13.38 -11.45 -0.45
N LYS A 96 -12.28 -12.00 0.08
CA LYS A 96 -11.41 -11.40 1.09
C LYS A 96 -10.19 -10.81 0.40
N VAL A 97 -10.04 -9.51 0.44
CA VAL A 97 -9.02 -8.74 -0.27
C VAL A 97 -8.13 -7.99 0.71
N TRP A 98 -6.85 -7.93 0.43
CA TRP A 98 -5.90 -7.12 1.20
C TRP A 98 -5.17 -6.13 0.30
N SER A 99 -5.28 -4.83 0.62
CA SER A 99 -4.43 -3.77 0.07
C SER A 99 -3.33 -3.48 1.07
N ALA A 100 -2.11 -3.90 0.77
CA ALA A 100 -0.93 -3.82 1.62
C ALA A 100 -0.12 -2.57 1.29
N ALA A 101 0.14 -1.71 2.31
CA ALA A 101 0.70 -0.36 2.18
C ALA A 101 -0.23 0.57 1.35
N CYS A 102 -1.43 0.80 1.90
CA CYS A 102 -2.54 1.45 1.19
C CYS A 102 -2.46 2.97 1.13
N SER A 103 -1.52 3.60 1.85
CA SER A 103 -1.34 5.06 1.90
C SER A 103 -2.66 5.81 2.18
N ILE A 104 -3.01 6.81 1.40
CA ILE A 104 -4.24 7.62 1.53
C ILE A 104 -5.55 6.86 1.26
N GLY A 105 -5.50 5.56 1.00
CA GLY A 105 -6.69 4.74 0.76
C GLY A 105 -7.21 4.74 -0.68
N ALA A 106 -6.55 5.43 -1.62
CA ALA A 106 -6.98 5.47 -3.02
C ALA A 106 -7.00 4.08 -3.68
N GLU A 107 -6.03 3.21 -3.38
CA GLU A 107 -5.97 1.85 -3.90
C GLU A 107 -7.10 0.95 -3.36
N PRO A 108 -7.30 0.78 -2.03
CA PRO A 108 -8.38 -0.07 -1.54
C PRO A 108 -9.77 0.43 -1.92
N TYR A 109 -9.98 1.74 -2.05
CA TYR A 109 -11.24 2.25 -2.58
C TYR A 109 -11.40 2.02 -4.09
N SER A 110 -10.33 2.04 -4.87
CA SER A 110 -10.38 1.60 -6.28
C SER A 110 -10.79 0.12 -6.40
N LEU A 111 -10.27 -0.73 -5.52
CA LEU A 111 -10.67 -2.14 -5.45
C LEU A 111 -12.14 -2.30 -5.04
N ALA A 112 -12.61 -1.51 -4.07
CA ALA A 112 -14.02 -1.51 -3.63
C ALA A 112 -14.96 -1.09 -4.77
N ILE A 113 -14.60 -0.06 -5.54
CA ILE A 113 -15.35 0.38 -6.72
C ILE A 113 -15.43 -0.73 -7.79
N ILE A 114 -14.29 -1.39 -8.08
CA ILE A 114 -14.26 -2.52 -9.02
C ILE A 114 -15.21 -3.63 -8.55
N LEU A 115 -15.08 -4.05 -7.30
CA LEU A 115 -15.88 -5.13 -6.73
C LEU A 115 -17.38 -4.80 -6.72
N ASP A 116 -17.76 -3.58 -6.32
CA ASP A 116 -19.15 -3.15 -6.39
C ASP A 116 -19.68 -3.06 -7.82
N SER A 117 -18.83 -2.69 -8.78
CA SER A 117 -19.22 -2.64 -10.19
C SER A 117 -19.45 -4.03 -10.81
N LEU A 118 -18.65 -5.03 -10.39
CA LEU A 118 -18.74 -6.40 -10.89
C LEU A 118 -19.82 -7.25 -10.21
N SER A 119 -20.08 -7.01 -8.94
CA SER A 119 -21.03 -7.75 -8.11
C SER A 119 -21.80 -6.82 -7.17
N PRO A 120 -22.74 -6.03 -7.71
CA PRO A 120 -23.53 -5.10 -6.92
C PRO A 120 -24.24 -5.81 -5.75
N ASN A 121 -24.32 -5.12 -4.60
CA ASN A 121 -24.96 -5.62 -3.37
C ASN A 121 -24.26 -6.80 -2.68
N ILE A 122 -23.09 -7.20 -3.11
CA ILE A 122 -22.25 -8.15 -2.38
C ILE A 122 -21.28 -7.37 -1.47
N ASN A 123 -21.25 -7.75 -0.18
CA ASN A 123 -20.33 -7.16 0.78
C ASN A 123 -19.02 -7.96 0.79
N HIS A 124 -18.10 -7.60 -0.11
CA HIS A 124 -16.72 -8.09 -0.08
C HIS A 124 -16.00 -7.53 1.14
N LYS A 125 -14.95 -8.23 1.60
CA LYS A 125 -14.14 -7.81 2.75
C LYS A 125 -12.80 -7.29 2.26
N ILE A 126 -12.57 -5.98 2.36
CA ILE A 126 -11.29 -5.37 2.00
C ILE A 126 -10.60 -4.92 3.29
N ILE A 127 -9.42 -5.47 3.54
CA ILE A 127 -8.53 -5.04 4.61
C ILE A 127 -7.46 -4.17 3.95
N ALA A 128 -7.32 -2.94 4.42
CA ALA A 128 -6.33 -1.99 3.96
C ALA A 128 -5.36 -1.69 5.10
N THR A 129 -4.07 -1.85 4.84
CA THR A 129 -3.06 -1.67 5.89
C THR A 129 -1.96 -0.71 5.46
N ASP A 130 -1.45 0.03 6.44
CA ASP A 130 -0.26 0.85 6.29
C ASP A 130 0.49 0.90 7.64
N ILE A 131 1.78 1.19 7.60
CA ILE A 131 2.59 1.38 8.81
C ILE A 131 2.34 2.75 9.45
N ASP A 132 1.90 3.73 8.66
CA ASP A 132 1.65 5.11 9.06
C ASP A 132 0.21 5.30 9.55
N SER A 133 0.04 5.46 10.87
CA SER A 133 -1.28 5.67 11.47
C SER A 133 -1.92 6.99 11.03
N THR A 134 -1.14 8.04 10.77
CA THR A 134 -1.65 9.35 10.36
C THR A 134 -2.26 9.27 8.97
N ILE A 135 -1.60 8.56 8.05
CA ILE A 135 -2.13 8.36 6.70
C ILE A 135 -3.40 7.50 6.70
N LEU A 136 -3.49 6.53 7.62
CA LEU A 136 -4.71 5.72 7.77
C LEU A 136 -5.91 6.54 8.24
N GLU A 137 -5.70 7.52 9.12
CA GLU A 137 -6.78 8.45 9.52
C GLU A 137 -7.23 9.32 8.35
N ARG A 138 -6.31 9.76 7.49
CA ARG A 138 -6.65 10.44 6.24
C ARG A 138 -7.44 9.53 5.30
N ALA A 139 -7.00 8.29 5.12
CA ALA A 139 -7.68 7.30 4.29
C ALA A 139 -9.13 7.05 4.75
N LYS A 140 -9.36 6.94 6.06
CA LYS A 140 -10.70 6.76 6.65
C LYS A 140 -11.64 7.94 6.36
N LYS A 141 -11.13 9.18 6.30
CA LYS A 141 -11.95 10.34 5.93
C LYS A 141 -12.52 10.20 4.52
N GLY A 142 -11.75 9.62 3.60
CA GLY A 142 -12.16 9.38 2.21
C GLY A 142 -12.44 10.68 1.45
N GLU A 143 -11.64 11.72 1.70
CA GLU A 143 -11.70 13.01 1.04
C GLU A 143 -10.46 13.18 0.16
N TYR A 144 -10.65 13.57 -1.09
CA TYR A 144 -9.60 13.59 -2.11
C TYR A 144 -9.62 14.87 -2.92
N THR A 145 -8.47 15.22 -3.49
CA THR A 145 -8.30 16.31 -4.46
C THR A 145 -8.47 15.79 -5.89
N TYR A 146 -8.63 16.69 -6.84
CA TYR A 146 -8.70 16.34 -8.26
C TYR A 146 -7.48 15.54 -8.74
N SER A 147 -6.28 15.89 -8.30
CA SER A 147 -5.05 15.18 -8.69
C SER A 147 -5.03 13.72 -8.26
N GLU A 148 -5.69 13.39 -7.15
CA GLU A 148 -5.75 12.02 -6.62
C GLU A 148 -6.81 11.17 -7.31
N ILE A 149 -7.84 11.81 -7.91
CA ILE A 149 -8.95 11.10 -8.58
C ILE A 149 -8.90 11.20 -10.12
N LYS A 150 -7.88 11.82 -10.69
CA LYS A 150 -7.78 12.13 -12.14
C LYS A 150 -7.98 10.91 -13.06
N ASN A 151 -7.65 9.70 -12.58
CA ASN A 151 -7.81 8.45 -13.33
C ASN A 151 -9.17 7.76 -13.09
N VAL A 152 -10.05 8.34 -12.28
CA VAL A 152 -11.39 7.81 -12.03
C VAL A 152 -12.25 8.06 -13.27
N LYS A 153 -12.84 7.00 -13.84
CA LYS A 153 -13.78 7.15 -14.96
C LYS A 153 -15.00 7.94 -14.52
N LYS A 154 -15.57 8.74 -15.44
CA LYS A 154 -16.74 9.59 -15.16
C LYS A 154 -17.90 8.80 -14.55
N GLU A 155 -18.21 7.61 -15.08
CA GLU A 155 -19.25 6.72 -14.54
C GLU A 155 -19.04 6.34 -13.06
N TYR A 156 -17.80 6.13 -12.64
CA TYR A 156 -17.45 5.84 -11.26
C TYR A 156 -17.48 7.10 -10.39
N LEU A 157 -17.03 8.23 -10.95
CA LEU A 157 -17.08 9.51 -10.27
C LEU A 157 -18.53 9.87 -9.93
N ASP A 158 -19.44 9.82 -10.90
CA ASP A 158 -20.86 10.16 -10.74
C ASP A 158 -21.58 9.20 -9.77
N LYS A 159 -21.17 7.93 -9.73
CA LYS A 159 -21.83 6.92 -8.89
C LYS A 159 -21.28 6.86 -7.46
N TYR A 160 -19.99 7.03 -7.27
CA TYR A 160 -19.32 6.71 -6.00
C TYR A 160 -18.77 7.91 -5.24
N PHE A 161 -18.76 9.10 -5.84
CA PHE A 161 -18.24 10.30 -5.20
C PHE A 161 -19.31 11.38 -5.07
N LYS A 162 -19.21 12.14 -3.99
CA LYS A 162 -19.88 13.43 -3.82
C LYS A 162 -18.84 14.52 -4.01
N ILE A 163 -19.17 15.57 -4.76
CA ILE A 163 -18.29 16.72 -4.98
C ILE A 163 -18.75 17.84 -4.05
N GLU A 164 -17.84 18.34 -3.22
CA GLU A 164 -18.06 19.47 -2.31
C GLU A 164 -16.92 20.48 -2.48
N GLY A 165 -17.19 21.54 -3.24
CA GLY A 165 -16.16 22.52 -3.60
C GLY A 165 -15.06 21.87 -4.44
N ASP A 166 -13.83 21.89 -3.93
CA ASP A 166 -12.64 21.26 -4.55
C ASP A 166 -12.38 19.83 -4.05
N LYS A 167 -13.25 19.29 -3.18
CA LYS A 167 -13.12 17.97 -2.59
C LYS A 167 -14.01 16.93 -3.28
N TYR A 168 -13.46 15.75 -3.42
CA TYR A 168 -14.12 14.55 -3.90
C TYR A 168 -14.24 13.55 -2.75
N ILE A 169 -15.46 13.30 -2.29
CA ILE A 169 -15.73 12.49 -1.09
C ILE A 169 -16.31 11.15 -1.52
N ILE A 170 -15.63 10.06 -1.17
CA ILE A 170 -16.11 8.71 -1.45
C ILE A 170 -17.37 8.42 -0.63
N ASN A 171 -18.39 7.81 -1.22
CA ASN A 171 -19.66 7.54 -0.55
C ASN A 171 -19.54 6.46 0.54
N SER A 172 -20.52 6.43 1.45
CA SER A 172 -20.53 5.52 2.61
C SER A 172 -20.58 4.04 2.20
N ARG A 173 -21.21 3.70 1.08
CA ARG A 173 -21.28 2.32 0.59
C ARG A 173 -19.88 1.77 0.33
N ILE A 174 -19.04 2.51 -0.40
CA ILE A 174 -17.67 2.11 -0.71
C ILE A 174 -16.78 2.17 0.55
N LYS A 175 -16.95 3.20 1.40
CA LYS A 175 -16.23 3.28 2.67
C LYS A 175 -16.44 2.05 3.55
N ASN A 176 -17.67 1.58 3.65
CA ASN A 176 -18.03 0.45 4.52
C ASN A 176 -17.50 -0.91 4.03
N MET A 177 -17.01 -1.00 2.79
CA MET A 177 -16.35 -2.20 2.27
C MET A 177 -14.89 -2.32 2.73
N VAL A 178 -14.29 -1.23 3.26
CA VAL A 178 -12.85 -1.16 3.57
C VAL A 178 -12.64 -0.97 5.07
N SER A 179 -11.85 -1.86 5.67
CA SER A 179 -11.37 -1.74 7.05
C SER A 179 -9.89 -1.39 7.07
N PHE A 180 -9.56 -0.30 7.75
CA PHE A 180 -8.18 0.18 7.86
C PHE A 180 -7.53 -0.29 9.16
N LYS A 181 -6.31 -0.85 9.08
CA LYS A 181 -5.51 -1.30 10.22
C LYS A 181 -4.06 -0.88 10.06
N LYS A 182 -3.41 -0.52 11.17
CA LYS A 182 -1.94 -0.39 11.17
C LYS A 182 -1.33 -1.79 11.03
N HIS A 183 -0.30 -1.91 10.19
CA HIS A 183 0.42 -3.16 9.99
C HIS A 183 1.78 -2.91 9.36
N ASP A 184 2.81 -3.56 9.90
CA ASP A 184 4.16 -3.59 9.35
C ASP A 184 4.37 -4.84 8.51
N LEU A 185 4.64 -4.66 7.22
CA LEU A 185 4.89 -5.77 6.27
C LEU A 185 6.15 -6.58 6.60
N ILE A 186 7.10 -6.01 7.34
CA ILE A 186 8.37 -6.64 7.66
C ILE A 186 8.24 -7.42 8.96
N LEU A 187 7.80 -6.74 10.02
CA LEU A 187 7.89 -7.23 11.39
C LEU A 187 6.67 -8.06 11.83
N GLU A 188 5.49 -7.82 11.26
CA GLU A 188 4.26 -8.44 11.74
C GLU A 188 3.85 -9.70 10.96
N PRO A 189 3.11 -10.64 11.59
CA PRO A 189 2.54 -11.80 10.91
C PRO A 189 1.36 -11.38 10.03
N TYR A 190 1.14 -12.12 8.93
CA TYR A 190 0.06 -11.86 7.99
C TYR A 190 -1.18 -12.69 8.30
N GLU A 191 -2.36 -12.09 8.12
CA GLU A 191 -3.63 -12.83 8.08
C GLU A 191 -3.63 -13.80 6.87
N LYS A 192 -4.49 -14.82 6.93
CA LYS A 192 -4.56 -15.88 5.91
C LYS A 192 -5.89 -15.83 5.14
N ASP A 193 -5.95 -16.69 4.13
CA ASP A 193 -7.14 -16.99 3.34
C ASP A 193 -7.64 -15.80 2.51
N PHE A 194 -6.72 -15.02 1.95
CA PHE A 194 -7.05 -13.99 1.00
C PHE A 194 -7.30 -14.56 -0.41
N ASP A 195 -8.30 -14.01 -1.09
CA ASP A 195 -8.57 -14.28 -2.50
C ASP A 195 -7.71 -13.38 -3.40
N LEU A 196 -7.40 -12.16 -2.92
CA LEU A 196 -6.57 -11.19 -3.60
C LEU A 196 -5.71 -10.43 -2.58
N ILE A 197 -4.42 -10.32 -2.87
CA ILE A 197 -3.49 -9.40 -2.18
C ILE A 197 -2.99 -8.39 -3.22
N VAL A 198 -3.04 -7.11 -2.87
CA VAL A 198 -2.48 -6.02 -3.66
C VAL A 198 -1.35 -5.38 -2.88
N CYS A 199 -0.15 -5.34 -3.45
CA CYS A 199 1.02 -4.70 -2.86
C CYS A 199 1.79 -4.00 -3.96
N ARG A 200 1.64 -2.68 -4.09
CA ARG A 200 2.14 -1.90 -5.20
C ARG A 200 2.98 -0.70 -4.77
N ASN A 201 4.12 -0.53 -5.43
CA ASN A 201 5.01 0.61 -5.25
C ASN A 201 5.62 0.76 -3.84
N VAL A 202 5.77 -0.33 -3.12
CA VAL A 202 6.37 -0.35 -1.77
C VAL A 202 7.59 -1.26 -1.69
N VAL A 203 7.53 -2.49 -2.24
CA VAL A 203 8.66 -3.44 -2.13
C VAL A 203 9.90 -3.00 -2.91
N ILE A 204 9.77 -2.05 -3.82
CA ILE A 204 10.91 -1.46 -4.56
C ILE A 204 11.96 -0.82 -3.66
N TYR A 205 11.59 -0.43 -2.46
CA TYR A 205 12.47 0.24 -1.50
C TYR A 205 13.26 -0.74 -0.62
N PHE A 206 12.85 -2.01 -0.57
CA PHE A 206 13.45 -3.01 0.30
C PHE A 206 14.64 -3.74 -0.36
N ASN A 207 15.53 -4.27 0.47
CA ASN A 207 16.57 -5.19 0.08
C ASN A 207 15.98 -6.48 -0.47
N GLN A 208 16.78 -7.26 -1.24
CA GLN A 208 16.28 -8.46 -1.90
C GLN A 208 15.80 -9.51 -0.90
N ASP A 209 16.55 -9.75 0.17
CA ASP A 209 16.18 -10.75 1.19
C ASP A 209 14.82 -10.43 1.84
N VAL A 210 14.57 -9.15 2.12
CA VAL A 210 13.29 -8.68 2.68
C VAL A 210 12.15 -8.88 1.68
N LYS A 211 12.38 -8.62 0.39
CA LYS A 211 11.38 -8.88 -0.66
C LYS A 211 11.04 -10.36 -0.74
N ASP A 212 12.05 -11.23 -0.70
CA ASP A 212 11.87 -12.67 -0.77
C ASP A 212 10.99 -13.17 0.38
N GLU A 213 11.22 -12.67 1.59
CA GLU A 213 10.40 -12.98 2.76
C GLU A 213 8.96 -12.45 2.63
N ILE A 214 8.79 -11.22 2.13
CA ILE A 214 7.45 -10.64 1.90
C ILE A 214 6.67 -11.47 0.87
N TYR A 215 7.29 -11.88 -0.25
CA TYR A 215 6.62 -12.70 -1.26
C TYR A 215 6.26 -14.10 -0.74
N LYS A 216 7.11 -14.73 0.08
CA LYS A 216 6.79 -15.98 0.77
C LYS A 216 5.61 -15.82 1.73
N LYS A 217 5.60 -14.72 2.53
CA LYS A 217 4.48 -14.39 3.42
C LYS A 217 3.18 -14.17 2.64
N PHE A 218 3.19 -13.42 1.52
CA PHE A 218 2.02 -13.24 0.65
C PHE A 218 1.53 -14.57 0.08
N SER A 219 2.44 -15.40 -0.42
CA SER A 219 2.09 -16.74 -0.92
C SER A 219 1.40 -17.59 0.15
N SER A 220 1.92 -17.57 1.39
CA SER A 220 1.34 -18.32 2.51
C SER A 220 0.00 -17.75 3.00
N SER A 221 -0.30 -16.50 2.66
CA SER A 221 -1.52 -15.80 3.06
C SER A 221 -2.64 -15.90 2.03
N LEU A 222 -2.30 -16.24 0.80
CA LEU A 222 -3.26 -16.45 -0.28
C LEU A 222 -3.85 -17.87 -0.23
N LYS A 223 -5.13 -17.98 -0.56
CA LYS A 223 -5.75 -19.25 -0.93
C LYS A 223 -5.10 -19.82 -2.20
N LYS A 224 -5.17 -21.12 -2.39
CA LYS A 224 -4.84 -21.74 -3.67
C LYS A 224 -5.70 -21.15 -4.78
N GLY A 225 -5.07 -20.68 -5.86
CA GLY A 225 -5.73 -19.95 -6.96
C GLY A 225 -6.02 -18.48 -6.66
N GLY A 226 -5.65 -17.97 -5.47
CA GLY A 226 -5.71 -16.55 -5.14
C GLY A 226 -4.66 -15.74 -5.90
N LEU A 227 -4.88 -14.44 -6.03
CA LEU A 227 -4.06 -13.54 -6.85
C LEU A 227 -3.22 -12.58 -6.01
N LEU A 228 -1.97 -12.37 -6.44
CA LEU A 228 -1.09 -11.29 -5.99
C LEU A 228 -0.96 -10.26 -7.11
N PHE A 229 -1.34 -9.00 -6.87
CA PHE A 229 -1.22 -7.90 -7.80
C PHE A 229 -0.11 -6.94 -7.33
N VAL A 230 0.88 -6.70 -8.19
CA VAL A 230 2.05 -5.85 -7.89
C VAL A 230 2.10 -4.60 -8.78
N GLY A 231 2.95 -3.65 -8.45
CA GLY A 231 3.12 -2.42 -9.23
C GLY A 231 3.82 -2.63 -10.57
N ALA A 232 3.65 -1.67 -11.49
CA ALA A 232 4.21 -1.73 -12.85
C ALA A 232 5.75 -1.84 -12.92
N THR A 233 6.44 -1.50 -11.84
CA THR A 233 7.91 -1.58 -11.73
C THR A 233 8.38 -2.70 -10.78
N GLU A 234 7.48 -3.61 -10.40
CA GLU A 234 7.68 -4.63 -9.36
C GLU A 234 7.54 -6.06 -9.89
N SER A 235 8.05 -6.33 -11.09
CA SER A 235 8.04 -7.71 -11.62
C SER A 235 8.81 -8.66 -10.70
N ILE A 236 8.18 -9.80 -10.38
CA ILE A 236 8.76 -10.85 -9.56
C ILE A 236 9.45 -11.84 -10.51
N TYR A 237 10.77 -11.86 -10.53
CA TYR A 237 11.52 -12.75 -11.45
C TYR A 237 11.44 -14.21 -11.01
N ASN A 238 11.62 -14.48 -9.72
CA ASN A 238 11.65 -15.84 -9.15
C ASN A 238 10.28 -16.26 -8.60
N TYR A 239 9.18 -15.85 -9.24
CA TYR A 239 7.82 -16.08 -8.73
C TYR A 239 7.51 -17.55 -8.45
N LYS A 240 8.11 -18.48 -9.20
CA LYS A 240 7.94 -19.94 -9.00
C LYS A 240 8.48 -20.40 -7.65
N ASP A 241 9.60 -19.82 -7.19
CA ASP A 241 10.24 -20.17 -5.92
C ASP A 241 9.36 -19.80 -4.70
N TYR A 242 8.43 -18.87 -4.88
CA TYR A 242 7.44 -18.50 -3.87
C TYR A 242 6.10 -19.22 -4.04
N GLY A 243 6.00 -20.17 -4.98
CA GLY A 243 4.77 -20.92 -5.25
C GLY A 243 3.73 -20.12 -6.03
N PHE A 244 4.18 -19.28 -6.96
CA PHE A 244 3.32 -18.56 -7.88
C PHE A 244 3.47 -19.05 -9.33
N GLU A 245 2.44 -18.85 -10.11
CA GLU A 245 2.50 -18.83 -11.57
C GLU A 245 2.08 -17.44 -12.08
N LYS A 246 2.50 -17.10 -13.29
CA LYS A 246 2.21 -15.80 -13.88
C LYS A 246 0.81 -15.82 -14.51
N ALA A 247 -0.14 -15.05 -13.96
CA ALA A 247 -1.49 -14.92 -14.49
C ALA A 247 -1.60 -13.79 -15.52
N SER A 248 -0.79 -12.71 -15.36
CA SER A 248 -0.59 -11.64 -16.34
C SER A 248 0.73 -10.91 -16.04
N THR A 249 0.99 -9.77 -16.68
CA THR A 249 2.29 -9.08 -16.54
C THR A 249 2.60 -8.70 -15.09
N PHE A 250 1.59 -8.25 -14.32
CA PHE A 250 1.75 -7.78 -12.94
C PHE A 250 0.84 -8.53 -11.96
N ILE A 251 0.27 -9.65 -12.39
CA ILE A 251 -0.62 -10.47 -11.57
C ILE A 251 -0.08 -11.89 -11.53
N TYR A 252 0.06 -12.42 -10.33
CA TYR A 252 0.57 -13.77 -10.05
C TYR A 252 -0.50 -14.59 -9.34
N ARG A 253 -0.63 -15.85 -9.68
CA ARG A 253 -1.60 -16.78 -9.09
C ARG A 253 -0.87 -17.76 -8.18
N LYS A 254 -1.41 -17.97 -6.97
CA LYS A 254 -0.95 -19.01 -6.05
C LYS A 254 -1.28 -20.42 -6.58
N VAL A 255 -0.28 -21.29 -6.71
CA VAL A 255 -0.43 -22.70 -7.11
C VAL A 255 -0.66 -23.62 -5.93
#